data_f591bbe54c7fb8a44b1dace6d1d89203
#
_entry.id   f591bbe54c7fb8a44b1dace6d1d89203
#
_cell.length_a   1.000
_cell.length_b   1.000
_cell.length_c   1.000
_cell.angle_alpha   90.00
_cell.angle_beta   90.00
_cell.angle_gamma   90.00
#
_symmetry.space_group_name_H-M   'P 1'
#
loop_
_entity.id
_entity.type
_entity.pdbx_description
1 polymer ?
#
loop_
_entity_poly.entity_id
_entity_poly.type
_entity_poly.pdbx_seq_one_letter_code
_entity_poly.pdbx_strand_id
1 'polypeptide(L)'
;MVGNIIENNVVTISGKVVSDVEFSHEVYGEGFYSFVLEVPRLSDSYDYIPVTISERLIVKEELSVGRMIEVEGQFRSYNSFSNQGNKLILVVFARDINFLDDY
;
A
#
# COMPACT_ATOMS: atom_id res chain seq x y z
N MET A 1 6.68 31.99 -3.44
CA MET A 1 6.07 31.68 -3.15
C MET A 1 5.66 30.82 -3.12
N VAL A 2 5.57 30.58 -2.78
CA VAL A 2 5.14 29.70 -2.84
C VAL A 2 4.12 29.55 -2.37
N GLY A 3 3.53 30.18 -2.52
CA GLY A 3 2.38 30.36 -1.95
C GLY A 3 1.62 29.20 -1.68
N ASN A 4 1.32 28.53 -2.59
CA ASN A 4 0.49 27.38 -2.44
C ASN A 4 1.33 26.15 -2.52
N ILE A 5 1.43 25.48 -1.42
CA ILE A 5 2.02 24.17 -1.43
C ILE A 5 0.89 23.21 -1.72
N ILE A 6 0.89 22.68 -2.89
CA ILE A 6 -0.12 21.70 -3.26
C ILE A 6 0.40 20.36 -2.88
N GLU A 7 -0.40 19.65 -2.13
CA GLU A 7 -0.07 18.28 -1.76
C GLU A 7 -0.16 17.45 -3.03
N ASN A 8 0.99 17.00 -3.53
CA ASN A 8 0.98 16.19 -4.75
C ASN A 8 1.54 14.80 -4.55
N ASN A 9 1.68 14.36 -3.30
CA ASN A 9 2.06 12.99 -3.02
C ASN A 9 0.78 12.17 -2.89
N VAL A 10 0.06 12.06 -3.99
CA VAL A 10 -1.14 11.26 -4.06
C VAL A 10 -0.91 10.23 -5.14
N VAL A 11 -1.14 8.98 -4.81
CA VAL A 11 -0.95 7.89 -5.75
C VAL A 11 -2.20 7.02 -5.76
N THR A 12 -2.59 6.61 -6.96
CA THR A 12 -3.68 5.68 -7.14
C THR A 12 -3.16 4.51 -7.96
N ILE A 13 -3.24 3.33 -7.42
CA ILE A 13 -2.79 2.13 -8.12
C ILE A 13 -3.87 1.07 -8.05
N SER A 14 -3.92 0.24 -9.08
CA SER A 14 -4.88 -0.85 -9.14
C SER A 14 -4.14 -2.14 -9.43
N GLY A 15 -4.58 -3.21 -8.81
CA GLY A 15 -3.94 -4.48 -9.02
C GLY A 15 -4.57 -5.59 -8.20
N LYS A 16 -3.84 -6.67 -8.11
CA LYS A 16 -4.31 -7.87 -7.43
C LYS A 16 -3.54 -8.06 -6.13
N VAL A 17 -4.26 -8.37 -5.06
CA VAL A 17 -3.63 -8.74 -3.80
C VAL A 17 -2.97 -10.10 -3.97
N VAL A 18 -1.66 -10.16 -3.73
CA VAL A 18 -0.90 -11.40 -3.95
C VAL A 18 -0.23 -11.93 -2.69
N SER A 19 -0.46 -11.27 -1.56
CA SER A 19 0.06 -11.78 -0.29
C SER A 19 -1.03 -11.62 0.77
N ASP A 20 -0.92 -12.42 1.83
CA ASP A 20 -1.81 -12.27 2.96
C ASP A 20 -1.59 -10.94 3.64
N VAL A 21 -2.66 -10.41 4.23
CA VAL A 21 -2.57 -9.18 5.02
C VAL A 21 -2.04 -9.56 6.39
N GLU A 22 -0.91 -8.96 6.77
CA GLU A 22 -0.23 -9.30 8.00
C GLU A 22 -0.03 -8.07 8.86
N PHE A 23 -0.08 -8.26 10.16
CA PHE A 23 0.16 -7.17 11.10
C PHE A 23 1.58 -6.65 10.91
N SER A 24 1.70 -5.33 10.83
CA SER A 24 2.98 -4.67 10.62
C SER A 24 3.47 -4.01 11.90
N HIS A 25 2.69 -3.08 12.42
CA HIS A 25 3.11 -2.33 13.60
C HIS A 25 1.91 -1.60 14.18
N GLU A 26 2.14 -0.97 15.32
CA GLU A 26 1.10 -0.23 16.02
C GLU A 26 1.64 1.13 16.40
N VAL A 27 0.81 2.17 16.24
CA VAL A 27 1.15 3.52 16.63
C VAL A 27 -0.02 4.06 17.45
N TYR A 28 0.25 4.38 18.71
CA TYR A 28 -0.76 4.94 19.61
C TYR A 28 -2.06 4.15 19.63
N GLY A 29 -1.92 2.84 19.67
CA GLY A 29 -3.08 1.99 19.76
C GLY A 29 -3.75 1.65 18.44
N GLU A 30 -3.29 2.22 17.36
CA GLU A 30 -3.84 1.92 16.04
C GLU A 30 -2.92 0.94 15.32
N GLY A 31 -3.50 -0.19 14.90
CA GLY A 31 -2.74 -1.22 14.22
C GLY A 31 -2.63 -0.94 12.73
N PHE A 32 -1.50 -1.29 12.16
CA PHE A 32 -1.25 -1.17 10.73
C PHE A 32 -0.85 -2.52 10.19
N TYR A 33 -1.32 -2.79 8.98
CA TYR A 33 -1.13 -4.07 8.32
C TYR A 33 -0.46 -3.84 6.97
N SER A 34 0.15 -4.87 6.45
CA SER A 34 0.82 -4.77 5.16
C SER A 34 0.47 -5.96 4.28
N PHE A 35 0.49 -5.71 2.99
CA PHE A 35 0.31 -6.74 1.99
C PHE A 35 0.98 -6.27 0.70
N VAL A 36 1.06 -7.16 -0.28
CA VAL A 36 1.69 -6.85 -1.57
C VAL A 36 0.62 -6.82 -2.65
N LEU A 37 0.68 -5.78 -3.45
CA LEU A 37 -0.23 -5.60 -4.58
C LEU A 37 0.56 -5.79 -5.88
N GLU A 38 0.05 -6.63 -6.76
CA GLU A 38 0.64 -6.86 -8.07
C GLU A 38 0.00 -5.89 -9.05
N VAL A 39 0.80 -4.98 -9.59
CA VAL A 39 0.32 -3.90 -10.45
C VAL A 39 0.89 -4.08 -11.85
N PRO A 40 0.05 -4.20 -12.87
CA PRO A 40 0.57 -4.41 -14.22
C PRO A 40 1.21 -3.15 -14.77
N ARG A 41 2.29 -3.35 -15.51
CA ARG A 41 2.92 -2.29 -16.28
C ARG A 41 2.30 -2.25 -17.68
N LEU A 42 2.70 -1.24 -18.43
CA LEU A 42 2.27 -1.17 -19.82
C LEU A 42 2.87 -2.27 -20.67
N SER A 43 4.00 -2.83 -20.26
CA SER A 43 4.57 -4.01 -20.90
C SER A 43 4.03 -5.25 -20.19
N ASP A 44 4.52 -6.43 -20.60
CA ASP A 44 4.03 -7.68 -20.02
C ASP A 44 4.64 -7.97 -18.65
N SER A 45 4.99 -6.94 -17.92
CA SER A 45 5.62 -7.07 -16.60
C SER A 45 4.70 -6.56 -15.52
N TYR A 46 5.04 -6.91 -14.28
CA TYR A 46 4.29 -6.46 -13.11
C TYR A 46 5.23 -5.85 -12.10
N ASP A 47 4.70 -4.87 -11.37
CA ASP A 47 5.38 -4.36 -10.20
C ASP A 47 4.71 -4.94 -8.96
N TYR A 48 5.51 -5.21 -7.94
CA TYR A 48 4.99 -5.72 -6.68
C TYR A 48 5.19 -4.64 -5.65
N ILE A 49 4.09 -4.03 -5.24
CA ILE A 49 4.11 -2.81 -4.45
C ILE A 49 3.66 -3.15 -3.03
N PRO A 50 4.49 -2.90 -2.02
CA PRO A 50 4.05 -3.08 -0.64
C PRO A 50 3.08 -1.96 -0.25
N VAL A 51 1.99 -2.36 0.38
CA VAL A 51 0.94 -1.45 0.79
C VAL A 51 0.77 -1.57 2.30
N THR A 52 0.72 -0.44 2.99
CA THR A 52 0.44 -0.39 4.42
C THR A 52 -0.95 0.22 4.61
N ILE A 53 -1.73 -0.40 5.46
CA ILE A 53 -3.11 0.01 5.65
C ILE A 53 -3.47 0.00 7.13
N SER A 54 -4.23 1.01 7.56
CA SER A 54 -4.71 1.08 8.93
C SER A 54 -5.80 0.05 9.17
N GLU A 55 -5.86 -0.44 10.41
CA GLU A 55 -6.92 -1.36 10.79
C GLU A 55 -8.31 -0.78 10.56
N ARG A 56 -8.41 0.55 10.53
CA ARG A 56 -9.71 1.20 10.31
C ARG A 56 -10.25 1.01 8.91
N LEU A 57 -9.36 0.74 7.95
CA LEU A 57 -9.74 0.58 6.56
C LEU A 57 -9.89 -0.87 6.15
N ILE A 58 -9.49 -1.78 7.02
CA ILE A 58 -9.56 -3.19 6.69
C ILE A 58 -11.00 -3.65 6.84
N VAL A 59 -11.56 -4.13 5.75
CA VAL A 59 -12.87 -4.76 5.79
C VAL A 59 -12.60 -6.23 5.95
N LYS A 60 -13.06 -6.77 7.06
CA LYS A 60 -12.79 -8.16 7.38
C LYS A 60 -13.24 -9.04 6.25
N GLU A 61 -12.50 -10.11 6.03
CA GLU A 61 -12.77 -11.16 5.07
C GLU A 61 -12.81 -10.70 3.63
N GLU A 62 -12.54 -9.45 3.34
CA GLU A 62 -12.61 -9.00 1.95
C GLU A 62 -11.25 -8.71 1.34
N LEU A 63 -10.28 -8.31 2.14
CA LEU A 63 -8.96 -8.01 1.61
C LEU A 63 -8.11 -9.27 1.65
N SER A 64 -8.30 -10.13 0.66
CA SER A 64 -7.64 -11.43 0.63
C SER A 64 -6.93 -11.63 -0.70
N VAL A 65 -6.05 -12.62 -0.73
CA VAL A 65 -5.28 -12.95 -1.94
C VAL A 65 -6.24 -13.21 -3.09
N GLY A 66 -5.94 -12.60 -4.22
CA GLY A 66 -6.72 -12.77 -5.42
C GLY A 66 -7.70 -11.64 -5.70
N ARG A 67 -7.98 -10.79 -4.70
CA ARG A 67 -8.91 -9.70 -4.90
C ARG A 67 -8.28 -8.60 -5.76
N MET A 68 -9.10 -8.03 -6.61
CA MET A 68 -8.69 -6.89 -7.43
C MET A 68 -9.15 -5.63 -6.73
N ILE A 69 -8.21 -4.73 -6.46
CA ILE A 69 -8.52 -3.52 -5.71
C ILE A 69 -7.84 -2.32 -6.33
N GLU A 70 -8.38 -1.15 -6.00
CA GLU A 70 -7.75 0.13 -6.28
C GLU A 70 -7.39 0.75 -4.95
N VAL A 71 -6.14 1.19 -4.82
CA VAL A 71 -5.63 1.80 -3.60
C VAL A 71 -5.31 3.25 -3.89
N GLU A 72 -5.87 4.14 -3.09
CA GLU A 72 -5.50 5.55 -3.11
C GLU A 72 -4.74 5.85 -1.83
N GLY A 73 -3.62 6.54 -1.95
CA GLY A 73 -2.84 6.87 -0.79
C GLY A 73 -1.67 7.76 -1.15
N GLN A 74 -0.60 7.58 -0.43
CA GLN A 74 0.62 8.33 -0.72
C GLN A 74 1.82 7.43 -0.53
N PHE A 75 2.89 7.76 -1.24
CA PHE A 75 4.15 7.06 -1.07
C PHE A 75 4.77 7.48 0.24
N ARG A 76 5.33 6.50 0.93
CA ARG A 76 6.15 6.75 2.12
C ARG A 76 7.38 5.88 2.03
N SER A 77 8.47 6.37 2.60
CA SER A 77 9.71 5.64 2.61
C SER A 77 10.22 5.50 4.02
N TYR A 78 10.95 4.43 4.23
CA TYR A 78 11.64 4.26 5.50
C TYR A 78 12.91 3.49 5.24
N ASN A 79 13.84 3.59 6.20
CA ASN A 79 15.10 2.87 6.11
C ASN A 79 14.99 1.57 6.85
N SER A 80 15.41 0.51 6.18
CA SER A 80 15.53 -0.79 6.79
C SER A 80 17.00 -1.03 7.06
N PHE A 81 17.35 -1.25 8.31
CA PHE A 81 18.74 -1.46 8.72
C PHE A 81 19.00 -2.95 8.84
N SER A 82 20.12 -3.37 8.30
CA SER A 82 20.48 -4.77 8.37
C SER A 82 22.00 -4.88 8.45
N ASN A 83 22.47 -6.11 8.64
CA ASN A 83 23.93 -6.35 8.68
C ASN A 83 24.59 -6.05 7.35
N GLN A 84 23.82 -5.95 6.30
CA GLN A 84 24.35 -5.68 4.97
C GLN A 84 24.23 -4.23 4.56
N GLY A 85 23.86 -3.37 5.50
CA GLY A 85 23.73 -1.94 5.23
C GLY A 85 22.29 -1.47 5.30
N ASN A 86 22.12 -0.21 4.93
CA ASN A 86 20.81 0.42 4.96
C ASN A 86 20.14 0.24 3.62
N LYS A 87 18.83 0.05 3.65
CA LYS A 87 18.05 -0.10 2.45
C LYS A 87 16.84 0.82 2.55
N LEU A 88 16.62 1.60 1.51
CA LEU A 88 15.45 2.45 1.45
C LEU A 88 14.28 1.65 0.91
N ILE A 89 13.20 1.63 1.65
CA ILE A 89 12.00 0.90 1.27
C ILE A 89 10.88 1.89 1.01
N LEU A 90 10.22 1.72 -0.12
CA LEU A 90 9.12 2.57 -0.52
C LEU A 90 7.83 1.78 -0.44
N VAL A 91 6.83 2.34 0.24
CA VAL A 91 5.53 1.70 0.36
C VAL A 91 4.45 2.69 -0.02
N VAL A 92 3.27 2.16 -0.35
CA VAL A 92 2.08 2.97 -0.49
C VAL A 92 1.32 2.90 0.82
N PHE A 93 1.12 4.04 1.43
CA PHE A 93 0.34 4.14 2.66
C PHE A 93 -1.10 4.42 2.24
N ALA A 94 -1.93 3.41 2.37
CA ALA A 94 -3.29 3.45 1.84
C ALA A 94 -4.17 4.39 2.66
N ARG A 95 -4.95 5.18 1.95
CA ARG A 95 -5.92 6.07 2.55
C ARG A 95 -7.34 5.63 2.22
N ASP A 96 -7.50 4.92 1.11
CA ASP A 96 -8.80 4.46 0.67
C ASP A 96 -8.61 3.23 -0.21
N ILE A 97 -9.53 2.29 -0.13
CA ILE A 97 -9.48 1.06 -0.93
C ILE A 97 -10.84 0.83 -1.54
N ASN A 98 -10.85 0.58 -2.84
CA ASN A 98 -12.06 0.21 -3.57
C ASN A 98 -11.89 -1.18 -4.16
N PHE A 99 -12.89 -2.02 -3.99
CA PHE A 99 -12.85 -3.35 -4.56
C PHE A 99 -13.39 -3.29 -5.98
N LEU A 100 -12.62 -3.83 -6.92
CA LEU A 100 -12.95 -3.73 -8.33
C LEU A 100 -13.67 -4.95 -8.87
N ASP A 101 -13.66 -6.03 -8.11
CA ASP A 101 -14.25 -7.29 -8.55
C ASP A 101 -15.56 -7.61 -7.84
N ASP A 102 -16.16 -6.61 -7.23
CA ASP A 102 -17.45 -6.75 -6.58
C ASP A 102 -18.56 -6.37 -7.54
N TYR A 103 -19.59 -7.17 -7.54
CA TYR A 103 -20.81 -6.86 -8.26
C TYR A 103 -21.94 -7.73 -7.77
#